data_c11e3950bfd0f48a822a5fc99e8fe69c
#
_entry.id   c11e3950bfd0f48a822a5fc99e8fe69c
#
_cell.length_a   1.000
_cell.length_b   1.000
_cell.length_c   1.000
_cell.angle_alpha   90.00
_cell.angle_beta   90.00
_cell.angle_gamma   90.00
#
_symmetry.space_group_name_H-M   'P 1'
#
loop_
_entity.id
_entity.type
_entity.pdbx_description
1 polymer ?
#
loop_
_entity_poly.entity_id
_entity_poly.type
_entity_poly.pdbx_seq_one_letter_code
_entity_poly.pdbx_strand_id
1 'polypeptide(L)'
;MRFIMKNSPEFWLRIAVTVFIVTLIILVPQILYPFSISLILSVLLTPVANCIQTLMERAGVRKFPYDISIILSFLLFIAVVYLVIIHILVPFITEAKSFINGLPGIIQEIQQVIPELEAQYDVRLIPPELRHIINNVVSYIGSYTLQIAQFSISAIFSVASTLIEMVVVPFITFYMIKKGTAFKEAFVKLFPVQYQRHLTNLLEEIYRMLSAYVRGQLTLSILMAMVTFLGMVALDIPYPLVIGLLAGVMELVPVLGPIIGAIPPALLGLLQSSHVMAQVIVFYIIVQQLDSHLIMPKVMGHVIKVHPVAIIAGVLIGGHLFGILGMMIAVPVLAVLQVVIRHMWFYDYYKVIS
;
A
#
# COMPACT_ATOMS: atom_id res chain seq x y z
N MET A 1 37.76 -7.85 18.93
CA MET A 1 36.51 -7.14 19.20
C MET A 1 36.09 -7.43 20.65
N ARG A 2 36.62 -6.68 21.63
CA ARG A 2 36.26 -6.85 23.04
C ARG A 2 35.00 -6.00 23.31
N PHE A 3 33.87 -6.63 23.37
CA PHE A 3 32.68 -6.07 24.01
C PHE A 3 32.97 -5.92 25.49
N ILE A 4 33.38 -4.73 25.92
CA ILE A 4 33.39 -4.39 27.34
C ILE A 4 31.93 -4.18 27.72
N MET A 5 31.25 -5.28 28.07
CA MET A 5 29.99 -5.22 28.79
C MET A 5 30.27 -4.62 30.17
N LYS A 6 30.15 -3.30 30.24
CA LYS A 6 30.15 -2.61 31.53
C LYS A 6 28.83 -2.98 32.20
N ASN A 7 28.88 -3.89 33.18
CA ASN A 7 27.76 -4.31 34.03
C ASN A 7 27.30 -3.14 34.94
N SER A 8 26.90 -2.02 34.33
CA SER A 8 26.29 -0.93 35.10
C SER A 8 24.77 -1.21 35.23
N PRO A 9 24.18 -1.02 36.42
CA PRO A 9 22.72 -1.15 36.62
C PRO A 9 21.90 -0.35 35.62
N GLU A 10 22.45 0.79 35.18
CA GLU A 10 21.85 1.65 34.18
C GLU A 10 21.72 0.98 32.80
N PHE A 11 22.67 0.14 32.40
CA PHE A 11 22.59 -0.60 31.12
C PHE A 11 21.47 -1.62 31.16
N TRP A 12 21.34 -2.38 32.25
CA TRP A 12 20.25 -3.35 32.41
C TRP A 12 18.90 -2.69 32.54
N LEU A 13 18.82 -1.54 33.22
CA LEU A 13 17.58 -0.74 33.28
C LEU A 13 17.14 -0.27 31.88
N ARG A 14 18.06 0.22 31.06
CA ARG A 14 17.76 0.65 29.67
C ARG A 14 17.28 -0.52 28.82
N ILE A 15 17.92 -1.68 28.92
CA ILE A 15 17.47 -2.90 28.23
C ILE A 15 16.07 -3.29 28.70
N ALA A 16 15.84 -3.34 30.01
CA ALA A 16 14.55 -3.71 30.58
C ALA A 16 13.44 -2.75 30.12
N VAL A 17 13.68 -1.44 30.11
CA VAL A 17 12.74 -0.43 29.62
C VAL A 17 12.50 -0.59 28.12
N THR A 18 13.56 -0.82 27.33
CA THR A 18 13.41 -1.02 25.88
C THR A 18 12.61 -2.29 25.58
N VAL A 19 12.92 -3.40 26.25
CA VAL A 19 12.19 -4.67 26.11
C VAL A 19 10.74 -4.48 26.55
N PHE A 20 10.48 -3.79 27.65
CA PHE A 20 9.13 -3.50 28.12
C PHE A 20 8.34 -2.68 27.09
N ILE A 21 8.92 -1.61 26.53
CA ILE A 21 8.27 -0.78 25.49
C ILE A 21 7.98 -1.62 24.22
N VAL A 22 8.97 -2.41 23.76
CA VAL A 22 8.78 -3.28 22.58
C VAL A 22 7.70 -4.34 22.84
N THR A 23 7.69 -4.95 24.01
CA THR A 23 6.67 -5.92 24.40
C THR A 23 5.29 -5.26 24.47
N LEU A 24 5.18 -4.06 25.01
CA LEU A 24 3.94 -3.30 25.10
C LEU A 24 3.41 -2.94 23.70
N ILE A 25 4.29 -2.55 22.77
CA ILE A 25 3.96 -2.29 21.37
C ILE A 25 3.44 -3.57 20.67
N ILE A 26 4.06 -4.72 20.94
CA ILE A 26 3.65 -6.01 20.36
C ILE A 26 2.31 -6.48 20.95
N LEU A 27 2.08 -6.26 22.24
CA LEU A 27 0.85 -6.68 22.93
C LEU A 27 -0.36 -5.80 22.60
N VAL A 28 -0.15 -4.55 22.18
CA VAL A 28 -1.23 -3.60 21.87
C VAL A 28 -1.06 -3.05 20.43
N PRO A 29 -1.20 -3.92 19.42
CA PRO A 29 -1.00 -3.50 18.03
C PRO A 29 -1.99 -2.41 17.58
N GLN A 30 -3.14 -2.27 18.25
CA GLN A 30 -4.13 -1.22 18.00
C GLN A 30 -3.56 0.19 18.13
N ILE A 31 -2.55 0.42 19.00
CA ILE A 31 -1.88 1.71 19.12
C ILE A 31 -1.06 2.04 17.88
N LEU A 32 -0.55 1.03 17.17
CA LEU A 32 0.29 1.23 15.99
C LEU A 32 -0.51 1.73 14.77
N TYR A 33 -1.81 1.42 14.66
CA TYR A 33 -2.62 1.82 13.52
C TYR A 33 -2.67 3.35 13.34
N PRO A 34 -3.09 4.15 14.35
CA PRO A 34 -3.15 5.59 14.19
C PRO A 34 -1.76 6.21 13.93
N PHE A 35 -0.69 5.67 14.54
CA PHE A 35 0.67 6.14 14.26
C PHE A 35 1.13 5.83 12.83
N SER A 36 0.85 4.62 12.31
CA SER A 36 1.20 4.22 10.96
C SER A 36 0.44 5.06 9.92
N ILE A 37 -0.86 5.25 10.11
CA ILE A 37 -1.69 6.09 9.25
C ILE A 37 -1.19 7.54 9.31
N SER A 38 -0.88 8.06 10.51
CA SER A 38 -0.36 9.42 10.69
C SER A 38 1.00 9.61 10.02
N LEU A 39 1.87 8.58 10.04
CA LEU A 39 3.16 8.61 9.35
C LEU A 39 2.95 8.72 7.83
N ILE A 40 2.09 7.88 7.26
CA ILE A 40 1.75 7.92 5.83
C ILE A 40 1.19 9.30 5.47
N LEU A 41 0.23 9.78 6.24
CA LEU A 41 -0.42 11.07 6.01
C LEU A 41 0.57 12.24 6.17
N SER A 42 1.49 12.17 7.14
CA SER A 42 2.54 13.19 7.29
C SER A 42 3.48 13.25 6.10
N VAL A 43 3.85 12.08 5.55
CA VAL A 43 4.69 11.98 4.34
C VAL A 43 3.98 12.58 3.12
N LEU A 44 2.67 12.42 3.02
CA LEU A 44 1.85 12.98 1.92
C LEU A 44 1.63 14.48 2.06
N LEU A 45 1.33 14.95 3.27
CA LEU A 45 1.00 16.35 3.52
C LEU A 45 2.23 17.26 3.64
N THR A 46 3.38 16.76 4.06
CA THR A 46 4.61 17.58 4.19
C THR A 46 4.97 18.33 2.90
N PRO A 47 5.03 17.70 1.71
CA PRO A 47 5.33 18.45 0.47
C PRO A 47 4.25 19.47 0.13
N VAL A 48 2.99 19.20 0.45
CA VAL A 48 1.87 20.13 0.22
C VAL A 48 2.00 21.34 1.14
N ALA A 49 2.26 21.13 2.44
CA ALA A 49 2.46 22.18 3.41
C ALA A 49 3.67 23.08 3.04
N ASN A 50 4.79 22.47 2.60
CA ASN A 50 5.97 23.19 2.13
C ASN A 50 5.68 23.97 0.85
N CYS A 51 4.90 23.43 -0.08
CA CYS A 51 4.48 24.12 -1.30
C CYS A 51 3.64 25.37 -0.95
N ILE A 52 2.65 25.22 -0.06
CA ILE A 52 1.81 26.31 0.43
C ILE A 52 2.70 27.39 1.09
N GLN A 53 3.63 26.98 1.96
CA GLN A 53 4.57 27.91 2.61
C GLN A 53 5.36 28.73 1.58
N THR A 54 5.97 28.05 0.60
CA THR A 54 6.76 28.69 -0.45
C THR A 54 5.91 29.62 -1.32
N LEU A 55 4.66 29.26 -1.64
CA LEU A 55 3.73 30.11 -2.39
C LEU A 55 3.37 31.37 -1.62
N MET A 56 3.11 31.27 -0.31
CA MET A 56 2.79 32.42 0.54
C MET A 56 3.98 33.37 0.68
N GLU A 57 5.18 32.83 0.85
CA GLU A 57 6.42 33.63 0.89
C GLU A 57 6.68 34.39 -0.43
N ARG A 58 6.44 33.71 -1.57
CA ARG A 58 6.54 34.36 -2.91
C ARG A 58 5.45 35.42 -3.14
N ALA A 59 4.27 35.24 -2.55
CA ALA A 59 3.19 36.24 -2.59
C ALA A 59 3.43 37.46 -1.69
N GLY A 60 4.61 37.57 -1.03
CA GLY A 60 4.99 38.71 -0.21
C GLY A 60 4.60 38.61 1.26
N VAL A 61 4.03 37.52 1.72
CA VAL A 61 3.70 37.30 3.14
C VAL A 61 4.93 36.75 3.87
N ARG A 62 5.90 37.60 4.17
CA ARG A 62 7.22 37.24 4.72
C ARG A 62 7.24 36.54 6.08
N LYS A 63 6.10 36.48 6.80
CA LYS A 63 5.98 35.82 8.13
C LYS A 63 4.77 34.89 8.19
N PHE A 64 4.52 34.14 7.13
CA PHE A 64 3.41 33.19 7.16
C PHE A 64 3.74 32.02 8.10
N PRO A 65 2.92 31.77 9.16
CA PRO A 65 3.22 30.73 10.13
C PRO A 65 3.11 29.33 9.48
N TYR A 66 4.13 28.49 9.66
CA TYR A 66 4.14 27.13 9.11
C TYR A 66 2.97 26.28 9.60
N ASP A 67 2.48 26.55 10.81
CA ASP A 67 1.29 25.87 11.36
C ASP A 67 0.05 26.08 10.47
N ILE A 68 -0.12 27.29 9.93
CA ILE A 68 -1.22 27.61 9.02
C ILE A 68 -1.05 26.83 7.70
N SER A 69 0.18 26.71 7.17
CA SER A 69 0.45 25.90 5.98
C SER A 69 0.07 24.43 6.19
N ILE A 70 0.34 23.90 7.38
CA ILE A 70 -0.07 22.53 7.74
C ILE A 70 -1.60 22.45 7.79
N ILE A 71 -2.30 23.36 8.44
CA ILE A 71 -3.77 23.36 8.50
C ILE A 71 -4.40 23.47 7.11
N LEU A 72 -3.87 24.35 6.26
CA LEU A 72 -4.34 24.48 4.88
C LEU A 72 -4.09 23.21 4.06
N SER A 73 -2.98 22.50 4.31
CA SER A 73 -2.74 21.21 3.66
C SER A 73 -3.76 20.14 4.07
N PHE A 74 -4.20 20.13 5.33
CA PHE A 74 -5.30 19.29 5.79
C PHE A 74 -6.64 19.66 5.14
N LEU A 75 -6.96 20.94 5.05
CA LEU A 75 -8.19 21.40 4.39
C LEU A 75 -8.21 21.01 2.92
N LEU A 76 -7.09 21.19 2.22
CA LEU A 76 -6.94 20.75 0.84
C LEU A 76 -7.09 19.24 0.72
N PHE A 77 -6.50 18.47 1.62
CA PHE A 77 -6.65 17.02 1.65
C PHE A 77 -8.09 16.60 1.86
N ILE A 78 -8.80 17.21 2.82
CA ILE A 78 -10.24 16.95 3.07
C ILE A 78 -11.07 17.30 1.83
N ALA A 79 -10.78 18.42 1.16
CA ALA A 79 -11.45 18.80 -0.08
C ALA A 79 -11.22 17.77 -1.20
N VAL A 80 -9.99 17.30 -1.37
CA VAL A 80 -9.66 16.24 -2.35
C VAL A 80 -10.38 14.95 -2.01
N VAL A 81 -10.36 14.51 -0.74
CA VAL A 81 -11.07 13.31 -0.28
C VAL A 81 -12.57 13.43 -0.53
N TYR A 82 -13.17 14.59 -0.26
CA TYR A 82 -14.58 14.87 -0.53
C TYR A 82 -14.91 14.72 -2.03
N LEU A 83 -14.08 15.29 -2.91
CA LEU A 83 -14.25 15.14 -4.37
C LEU A 83 -14.11 13.68 -4.81
N VAL A 84 -13.14 12.95 -4.26
CA VAL A 84 -12.96 11.51 -4.52
C VAL A 84 -14.19 10.72 -4.06
N ILE A 85 -14.75 11.03 -2.90
CA ILE A 85 -15.97 10.36 -2.41
C ILE A 85 -17.12 10.56 -3.37
N ILE A 86 -17.40 11.80 -3.79
CA ILE A 86 -18.57 12.08 -4.64
C ILE A 86 -18.38 11.55 -6.07
N HIS A 87 -17.21 11.76 -6.66
CA HIS A 87 -17.02 11.47 -8.10
C HIS A 87 -16.50 10.08 -8.38
N ILE A 88 -15.92 9.40 -7.38
CA ILE A 88 -15.34 8.07 -7.56
C ILE A 88 -16.04 7.05 -6.65
N LEU A 89 -16.11 7.31 -5.33
CA LEU A 89 -16.59 6.31 -4.38
C LEU A 89 -18.11 6.07 -4.50
N VAL A 90 -18.92 7.12 -4.71
CA VAL A 90 -20.37 6.98 -4.87
C VAL A 90 -20.71 6.21 -6.16
N PRO A 91 -20.18 6.55 -7.35
CA PRO A 91 -20.35 5.74 -8.57
C PRO A 91 -19.82 4.30 -8.38
N PHE A 92 -18.65 4.14 -7.74
CA PHE A 92 -18.08 2.82 -7.44
C PHE A 92 -19.04 1.95 -6.60
N ILE A 93 -19.63 2.49 -5.53
CA ILE A 93 -20.59 1.74 -4.71
C ILE A 93 -21.80 1.29 -5.53
N THR A 94 -22.29 2.15 -6.41
CA THR A 94 -23.43 1.84 -7.29
C THR A 94 -23.06 0.72 -8.27
N GLU A 95 -21.91 0.85 -8.92
CA GLU A 95 -21.41 -0.14 -9.88
C GLU A 95 -21.05 -1.45 -9.18
N ALA A 96 -20.42 -1.39 -7.99
CA ALA A 96 -20.09 -2.57 -7.17
C ALA A 96 -21.33 -3.34 -6.72
N LYS A 97 -22.42 -2.64 -6.34
CA LYS A 97 -23.70 -3.30 -6.04
C LYS A 97 -24.26 -4.03 -7.26
N SER A 98 -24.22 -3.40 -8.44
CA SER A 98 -24.65 -4.03 -9.67
C SER A 98 -23.79 -5.24 -10.03
N PHE A 99 -22.48 -5.14 -9.87
CA PHE A 99 -21.55 -6.24 -10.06
C PHE A 99 -21.83 -7.40 -9.09
N ILE A 100 -21.96 -7.13 -7.79
CA ILE A 100 -22.24 -8.16 -6.77
C ILE A 100 -23.59 -8.84 -7.05
N ASN A 101 -24.61 -8.09 -7.40
CA ASN A 101 -25.93 -8.65 -7.73
C ASN A 101 -25.91 -9.47 -9.03
N GLY A 102 -25.04 -9.13 -9.98
CA GLY A 102 -24.85 -9.87 -11.23
C GLY A 102 -23.97 -11.13 -11.07
N LEU A 103 -23.17 -11.23 -10.01
CA LEU A 103 -22.22 -12.35 -9.81
C LEU A 103 -22.86 -13.75 -9.93
N PRO A 104 -24.04 -14.03 -9.36
CA PRO A 104 -24.68 -15.36 -9.52
C PRO A 104 -24.96 -15.71 -10.99
N GLY A 105 -25.42 -14.73 -11.79
CA GLY A 105 -25.61 -14.89 -13.23
C GLY A 105 -24.29 -15.12 -13.97
N ILE A 106 -23.30 -14.29 -13.70
CA ILE A 106 -21.94 -14.40 -14.24
C ILE A 106 -21.36 -15.80 -13.99
N ILE A 107 -21.52 -16.31 -12.77
CA ILE A 107 -21.04 -17.65 -12.38
C ILE A 107 -21.75 -18.74 -13.19
N GLN A 108 -23.08 -18.65 -13.33
CA GLN A 108 -23.86 -19.60 -14.13
C GLN A 108 -23.45 -19.58 -15.61
N GLU A 109 -23.28 -18.39 -16.18
CA GLU A 109 -22.83 -18.23 -17.56
C GLU A 109 -21.43 -18.80 -17.78
N ILE A 110 -20.48 -18.55 -16.89
CA ILE A 110 -19.14 -19.15 -16.95
C ILE A 110 -19.21 -20.69 -16.91
N GLN A 111 -20.07 -21.26 -16.05
CA GLN A 111 -20.25 -22.70 -15.96
C GLN A 111 -20.87 -23.32 -17.23
N GLN A 112 -21.60 -22.55 -18.02
CA GLN A 112 -22.16 -23.00 -19.30
C GLN A 112 -21.16 -22.84 -20.45
N VAL A 113 -20.42 -21.74 -20.49
CA VAL A 113 -19.44 -21.43 -21.54
C VAL A 113 -18.24 -22.38 -21.52
N ILE A 114 -17.81 -22.84 -20.35
CA ILE A 114 -16.67 -23.76 -20.24
C ILE A 114 -16.89 -25.06 -21.01
N PRO A 115 -18.02 -25.81 -20.86
CA PRO A 115 -18.31 -27.03 -21.65
C PRO A 115 -18.47 -26.74 -23.15
N GLU A 116 -19.00 -25.58 -23.53
CA GLU A 116 -19.12 -25.19 -24.94
C GLU A 116 -17.76 -24.98 -25.60
N LEU A 117 -16.85 -24.30 -24.90
CA LEU A 117 -15.46 -24.15 -25.34
C LEU A 117 -14.74 -25.49 -25.40
N GLU A 118 -15.02 -26.39 -24.45
CA GLU A 118 -14.49 -27.76 -24.45
C GLU A 118 -14.97 -28.58 -25.64
N ALA A 119 -16.19 -28.36 -26.10
CA ALA A 119 -16.74 -29.03 -27.27
C ALA A 119 -16.22 -28.45 -28.60
N GLN A 120 -15.92 -27.17 -28.64
CA GLN A 120 -15.51 -26.47 -29.85
C GLN A 120 -14.00 -26.54 -30.14
N TYR A 121 -13.16 -26.61 -29.11
CA TYR A 121 -11.73 -26.74 -29.20
C TYR A 121 -11.27 -28.07 -28.59
N ASP A 122 -10.42 -28.85 -29.32
CA ASP A 122 -9.88 -30.13 -28.83
C ASP A 122 -9.12 -29.93 -27.49
N VAL A 123 -9.79 -30.26 -26.40
CA VAL A 123 -9.53 -29.79 -25.00
C VAL A 123 -8.29 -30.42 -24.36
N ARG A 124 -7.44 -31.10 -25.10
CA ARG A 124 -6.13 -31.55 -24.63
C ARG A 124 -5.16 -30.38 -24.32
N LEU A 125 -5.55 -29.13 -24.66
CA LEU A 125 -4.75 -27.91 -24.46
C LEU A 125 -4.96 -27.21 -23.11
N ILE A 126 -6.05 -27.51 -22.36
CA ILE A 126 -6.24 -26.92 -21.03
C ILE A 126 -5.77 -27.92 -19.96
N PRO A 127 -4.67 -27.63 -19.25
CA PRO A 127 -4.21 -28.49 -18.17
C PRO A 127 -5.31 -28.70 -17.12
N PRO A 128 -5.45 -29.94 -16.58
CA PRO A 128 -6.44 -30.24 -15.53
C PRO A 128 -6.35 -29.30 -14.34
N GLU A 129 -5.16 -28.80 -14.04
CA GLU A 129 -4.87 -27.86 -12.96
C GLU A 129 -5.58 -26.53 -13.17
N LEU A 130 -5.64 -26.02 -14.41
CA LEU A 130 -6.37 -24.79 -14.75
C LEU A 130 -7.88 -24.95 -14.56
N ARG A 131 -8.45 -26.12 -14.86
CA ARG A 131 -9.87 -26.42 -14.60
C ARG A 131 -10.18 -26.38 -13.11
N HIS A 132 -9.32 -27.00 -12.29
CA HIS A 132 -9.45 -26.94 -10.83
C HIS A 132 -9.34 -25.53 -10.29
N ILE A 133 -8.42 -24.72 -10.83
CA ILE A 133 -8.28 -23.31 -10.45
C ILE A 133 -9.52 -22.51 -10.82
N ILE A 134 -10.05 -22.63 -12.04
CA ILE A 134 -11.26 -21.94 -12.49
C ILE A 134 -12.47 -22.35 -11.63
N ASN A 135 -12.70 -23.65 -11.44
CA ASN A 135 -13.80 -24.15 -10.62
C ASN A 135 -13.68 -23.72 -9.15
N ASN A 136 -12.49 -23.72 -8.61
CA ASN A 136 -12.24 -23.23 -7.26
C ASN A 136 -12.46 -21.70 -7.17
N VAL A 137 -11.95 -20.91 -8.12
CA VAL A 137 -12.18 -19.45 -8.17
C VAL A 137 -13.67 -19.15 -8.27
N VAL A 138 -14.39 -19.85 -9.15
CA VAL A 138 -15.85 -19.69 -9.31
C VAL A 138 -16.59 -20.05 -8.02
N SER A 139 -16.24 -21.16 -7.36
CA SER A 139 -16.86 -21.58 -6.10
C SER A 139 -16.48 -20.65 -4.94
N TYR A 140 -15.23 -20.16 -4.89
CA TYR A 140 -14.79 -19.17 -3.90
C TYR A 140 -15.51 -17.83 -4.09
N ILE A 141 -15.63 -17.33 -5.33
CA ILE A 141 -16.38 -16.10 -5.62
C ILE A 141 -17.83 -16.25 -5.16
N GLY A 142 -18.48 -17.39 -5.43
CA GLY A 142 -19.85 -17.65 -5.00
C GLY A 142 -20.02 -17.68 -3.48
N SER A 143 -19.09 -18.28 -2.74
CA SER A 143 -19.13 -18.36 -1.27
C SER A 143 -18.76 -17.03 -0.58
N TYR A 144 -17.84 -16.26 -1.18
CA TYR A 144 -17.42 -14.96 -0.64
C TYR A 144 -18.38 -13.82 -1.00
N THR A 145 -19.25 -13.96 -2.00
CA THR A 145 -20.22 -12.92 -2.39
C THR A 145 -21.12 -12.50 -1.22
N LEU A 146 -21.62 -13.47 -0.45
CA LEU A 146 -22.42 -13.21 0.75
C LEU A 146 -21.59 -12.56 1.88
N GLN A 147 -20.34 -12.98 2.04
CA GLN A 147 -19.45 -12.42 3.05
C GLN A 147 -19.02 -11.00 2.68
N ILE A 148 -18.76 -10.72 1.41
CA ILE A 148 -18.41 -9.36 0.93
C ILE A 148 -19.58 -8.40 1.10
N ALA A 149 -20.81 -8.84 0.81
CA ALA A 149 -22.02 -8.04 1.04
C ALA A 149 -22.23 -7.72 2.54
N GLN A 150 -22.05 -8.72 3.41
CA GLN A 150 -22.12 -8.54 4.87
C GLN A 150 -20.98 -7.68 5.41
N PHE A 151 -19.75 -7.86 4.87
CA PHE A 151 -18.59 -7.05 5.22
C PHE A 151 -18.75 -5.59 4.82
N SER A 152 -19.35 -5.31 3.65
CA SER A 152 -19.61 -3.95 3.19
C SER A 152 -20.58 -3.21 4.11
N ILE A 153 -21.61 -3.90 4.62
CA ILE A 153 -22.56 -3.33 5.58
C ILE A 153 -21.89 -3.10 6.94
N SER A 154 -21.15 -4.09 7.44
CA SER A 154 -20.45 -3.98 8.73
C SER A 154 -19.31 -2.95 8.70
N ALA A 155 -18.63 -2.78 7.57
CA ALA A 155 -17.61 -1.75 7.39
C ALA A 155 -18.17 -0.32 7.50
N ILE A 156 -19.38 -0.08 6.99
CA ILE A 156 -20.07 1.22 7.12
C ILE A 156 -20.40 1.51 8.61
N PHE A 157 -20.79 0.50 9.37
CA PHE A 157 -21.08 0.65 10.81
C PHE A 157 -19.81 0.71 11.68
N SER A 158 -18.71 0.08 11.28
CA SER A 158 -17.42 0.14 11.98
C SER A 158 -16.74 1.52 11.86
N VAL A 159 -17.09 2.31 10.84
CA VAL A 159 -16.64 3.71 10.72
C VAL A 159 -17.06 4.54 11.94
N ALA A 160 -18.20 4.25 12.55
CA ALA A 160 -18.66 4.98 13.75
C ALA A 160 -17.80 4.70 14.99
N SER A 161 -17.23 3.51 15.15
CA SER A 161 -16.30 3.17 16.24
C SER A 161 -14.90 3.76 16.03
N THR A 162 -14.55 4.06 14.79
CA THR A 162 -13.26 4.62 14.37
C THR A 162 -13.20 6.16 14.57
N LEU A 163 -14.28 6.82 15.05
CA LEU A 163 -14.28 8.27 15.24
C LEU A 163 -13.19 8.76 16.20
N ILE A 164 -12.85 7.98 17.23
CA ILE A 164 -11.75 8.32 18.15
C ILE A 164 -10.40 8.30 17.39
N GLU A 165 -10.18 7.30 16.55
CA GLU A 165 -8.98 7.22 15.72
C GLU A 165 -8.94 8.34 14.68
N MET A 166 -10.08 8.74 14.12
CA MET A 166 -10.20 9.87 13.19
C MET A 166 -9.81 11.21 13.79
N VAL A 167 -9.94 11.40 15.11
CA VAL A 167 -9.48 12.63 15.79
C VAL A 167 -8.00 12.56 16.11
N VAL A 168 -7.52 11.39 16.53
CA VAL A 168 -6.12 11.17 16.93
C VAL A 168 -5.16 11.25 15.75
N VAL A 169 -5.53 10.70 14.58
CA VAL A 169 -4.69 10.67 13.38
C VAL A 169 -4.30 12.08 12.88
N PRO A 170 -5.23 13.02 12.64
CA PRO A 170 -4.87 14.39 12.25
C PRO A 170 -3.97 15.09 13.27
N PHE A 171 -4.25 14.88 14.57
CA PHE A 171 -3.46 15.47 15.64
C PHE A 171 -2.02 14.95 15.65
N ILE A 172 -1.82 13.63 15.61
CA ILE A 172 -0.49 13.03 15.52
C ILE A 172 0.20 13.49 14.24
N THR A 173 -0.49 13.47 13.10
CA THR A 173 0.05 13.92 11.80
C THR A 173 0.54 15.36 11.85
N PHE A 174 -0.26 16.26 12.43
CA PHE A 174 0.10 17.65 12.61
C PHE A 174 1.42 17.79 13.41
N TYR A 175 1.52 17.08 14.53
CA TYR A 175 2.73 17.10 15.35
C TYR A 175 3.93 16.42 14.65
N MET A 176 3.70 15.36 13.90
CA MET A 176 4.76 14.72 13.10
C MET A 176 5.33 15.68 12.04
N ILE A 177 4.48 16.44 11.35
CA ILE A 177 4.93 17.44 10.37
C ILE A 177 5.64 18.60 11.09
N LYS A 178 5.03 19.14 12.15
CA LYS A 178 5.54 20.32 12.85
C LYS A 178 6.82 20.06 13.63
N LYS A 179 6.90 18.93 14.33
CA LYS A 179 7.97 18.62 15.30
C LYS A 179 8.72 17.32 15.01
N GLY A 180 8.64 16.78 13.79
CA GLY A 180 9.28 15.51 13.42
C GLY A 180 10.79 15.52 13.66
N THR A 181 11.48 16.63 13.35
CA THR A 181 12.91 16.80 13.64
C THR A 181 13.21 16.82 15.12
N ALA A 182 12.39 17.49 15.94
CA ALA A 182 12.56 17.51 17.39
C ALA A 182 12.35 16.13 18.02
N PHE A 183 11.38 15.34 17.54
CA PHE A 183 11.19 13.97 17.97
C PHE A 183 12.39 13.08 17.63
N LYS A 184 12.90 13.21 16.38
CA LYS A 184 14.11 12.50 15.96
C LYS A 184 15.30 12.83 16.87
N GLU A 185 15.53 14.12 17.12
CA GLU A 185 16.62 14.57 17.99
C GLU A 185 16.46 14.08 19.43
N ALA A 186 15.25 14.15 19.98
CA ALA A 186 14.96 13.65 21.33
C ALA A 186 15.23 12.15 21.43
N PHE A 187 14.82 11.38 20.43
CA PHE A 187 15.11 9.94 20.35
C PHE A 187 16.60 9.66 20.27
N VAL A 188 17.33 10.37 19.40
CA VAL A 188 18.79 10.19 19.24
C VAL A 188 19.54 10.52 20.52
N LYS A 189 19.11 11.54 21.29
CA LYS A 189 19.73 11.93 22.58
C LYS A 189 19.60 10.86 23.66
N LEU A 190 18.72 9.87 23.53
CA LEU A 190 18.66 8.72 24.46
C LEU A 190 19.90 7.82 24.37
N PHE A 191 20.64 7.91 23.28
CA PHE A 191 21.80 7.06 23.02
C PHE A 191 23.12 7.80 23.34
N PRO A 192 24.22 7.07 23.64
CA PRO A 192 25.53 7.67 23.88
C PRO A 192 25.98 8.55 22.71
N VAL A 193 26.66 9.67 23.02
CA VAL A 193 27.06 10.72 22.04
C VAL A 193 27.79 10.14 20.82
N GLN A 194 28.63 9.12 21.05
CA GLN A 194 29.40 8.47 19.98
C GLN A 194 28.56 7.79 18.91
N TYR A 195 27.28 7.45 19.19
CA TYR A 195 26.36 6.79 18.26
C TYR A 195 25.34 7.74 17.70
N GLN A 196 25.18 8.95 18.25
CA GLN A 196 24.10 9.88 17.90
C GLN A 196 24.13 10.27 16.42
N ARG A 197 25.30 10.58 15.87
CA ARG A 197 25.46 10.94 14.46
C ARG A 197 25.08 9.78 13.54
N HIS A 198 25.54 8.57 13.85
CA HIS A 198 25.21 7.37 13.09
C HIS A 198 23.71 7.05 13.11
N LEU A 199 23.07 7.14 14.28
CA LEU A 199 21.63 6.98 14.45
C LEU A 199 20.84 8.05 13.69
N THR A 200 21.30 9.29 13.69
CA THR A 200 20.67 10.37 12.90
C THR A 200 20.67 10.00 11.42
N ASN A 201 21.81 9.61 10.88
CA ASN A 201 21.94 9.23 9.47
C ASN A 201 21.06 8.01 9.13
N LEU A 202 21.02 7.00 10.00
CA LEU A 202 20.16 5.82 9.86
C LEU A 202 18.68 6.21 9.79
N LEU A 203 18.20 7.01 10.75
CA LEU A 203 16.80 7.44 10.80
C LEU A 203 16.42 8.30 9.59
N GLU A 204 17.32 9.18 9.14
CA GLU A 204 17.11 9.99 7.94
C GLU A 204 17.04 9.14 6.67
N GLU A 205 17.88 8.12 6.56
CA GLU A 205 17.86 7.21 5.43
C GLU A 205 16.57 6.39 5.41
N ILE A 206 16.14 5.85 6.58
CA ILE A 206 14.86 5.14 6.72
C ILE A 206 13.70 6.05 6.35
N TYR A 207 13.63 7.26 6.89
CA TYR A 207 12.55 8.20 6.60
C TYR A 207 12.49 8.56 5.11
N ARG A 208 13.64 8.87 4.50
CA ARG A 208 13.72 9.19 3.06
C ARG A 208 13.27 8.03 2.19
N MET A 209 13.70 6.82 2.52
CA MET A 209 13.33 5.60 1.80
C MET A 209 11.83 5.29 1.94
N LEU A 210 11.30 5.29 3.16
CA LEU A 210 9.86 5.07 3.40
C LEU A 210 9.00 6.13 2.73
N SER A 211 9.41 7.40 2.80
CA SER A 211 8.69 8.51 2.17
C SER A 211 8.65 8.38 0.64
N ALA A 212 9.76 7.98 0.04
CA ALA A 212 9.82 7.76 -1.41
C ALA A 212 8.98 6.53 -1.80
N TYR A 213 9.04 5.44 -1.03
CA TYR A 213 8.23 4.26 -1.26
C TYR A 213 6.73 4.56 -1.19
N VAL A 214 6.26 5.17 -0.11
CA VAL A 214 4.82 5.47 0.07
C VAL A 214 4.30 6.34 -1.07
N ARG A 215 5.03 7.41 -1.42
CA ARG A 215 4.64 8.28 -2.54
C ARG A 215 4.65 7.54 -3.87
N GLY A 216 5.70 6.77 -4.12
CA GLY A 216 5.80 5.97 -5.33
C GLY A 216 4.68 4.95 -5.45
N GLN A 217 4.41 4.20 -4.40
CA GLN A 217 3.36 3.17 -4.38
C GLN A 217 1.97 3.75 -4.60
N LEU A 218 1.64 4.87 -3.96
CA LEU A 218 0.36 5.54 -4.18
C LEU A 218 0.24 6.09 -5.61
N THR A 219 1.33 6.62 -6.17
CA THR A 219 1.35 7.09 -7.57
C THR A 219 1.11 5.92 -8.53
N LEU A 220 1.78 4.78 -8.31
CA LEU A 220 1.57 3.56 -9.10
C LEU A 220 0.13 3.06 -8.99
N SER A 221 -0.41 2.94 -7.77
CA SER A 221 -1.79 2.51 -7.54
C SER A 221 -2.82 3.39 -8.28
N ILE A 222 -2.68 4.72 -8.19
CA ILE A 222 -3.57 5.64 -8.88
C ILE A 222 -3.42 5.51 -10.40
N LEU A 223 -2.19 5.42 -10.89
CA LEU A 223 -1.92 5.29 -12.31
C LEU A 223 -2.51 3.99 -12.87
N MET A 224 -2.30 2.86 -12.17
CA MET A 224 -2.82 1.56 -12.57
C MET A 224 -4.35 1.52 -12.49
N ALA A 225 -4.96 2.15 -11.48
CA ALA A 225 -6.41 2.32 -11.43
C ALA A 225 -6.95 3.04 -12.67
N MET A 226 -6.32 4.17 -13.04
CA MET A 226 -6.74 4.96 -14.21
C MET A 226 -6.51 4.22 -15.54
N VAL A 227 -5.34 3.62 -15.71
CA VAL A 227 -5.00 2.89 -16.96
C VAL A 227 -5.95 1.71 -17.13
N THR A 228 -6.18 0.94 -16.06
CA THR A 228 -7.12 -0.20 -16.11
C THR A 228 -8.54 0.26 -16.36
N PHE A 229 -9.03 1.30 -15.67
CA PHE A 229 -10.35 1.88 -15.91
C PHE A 229 -10.53 2.25 -17.38
N LEU A 230 -9.61 3.04 -17.94
CA LEU A 230 -9.67 3.47 -19.34
C LEU A 230 -9.58 2.30 -20.32
N GLY A 231 -8.76 1.30 -20.02
CA GLY A 231 -8.64 0.08 -20.80
C GLY A 231 -9.94 -0.72 -20.82
N MET A 232 -10.59 -0.87 -19.67
CA MET A 232 -11.88 -1.58 -19.58
C MET A 232 -13.01 -0.82 -20.30
N VAL A 233 -13.03 0.51 -20.21
CA VAL A 233 -13.95 1.34 -21.02
C VAL A 233 -13.68 1.15 -22.51
N ALA A 234 -12.43 1.15 -22.96
CA ALA A 234 -12.06 0.99 -24.37
C ALA A 234 -12.36 -0.40 -24.93
N LEU A 235 -12.37 -1.42 -24.07
CA LEU A 235 -12.69 -2.82 -24.43
C LEU A 235 -14.15 -3.19 -24.17
N ASP A 236 -15.01 -2.22 -23.81
CA ASP A 236 -16.43 -2.41 -23.46
C ASP A 236 -16.66 -3.49 -22.38
N ILE A 237 -15.70 -3.64 -21.45
CA ILE A 237 -15.84 -4.57 -20.32
C ILE A 237 -16.79 -3.96 -19.29
N PRO A 238 -17.79 -4.70 -18.79
CA PRO A 238 -18.71 -4.21 -17.77
C PRO A 238 -17.99 -3.91 -16.46
N TYR A 239 -18.53 -2.95 -15.70
CA TYR A 239 -18.00 -2.53 -14.40
C TYR A 239 -16.56 -1.96 -14.44
N PRO A 240 -16.24 -1.05 -15.38
CA PRO A 240 -14.87 -0.59 -15.58
C PRO A 240 -14.31 0.15 -14.35
N LEU A 241 -15.17 0.88 -13.62
CA LEU A 241 -14.74 1.60 -12.41
C LEU A 241 -14.39 0.66 -11.27
N VAL A 242 -15.20 -0.40 -11.09
CA VAL A 242 -14.91 -1.44 -10.07
C VAL A 242 -13.59 -2.13 -10.38
N ILE A 243 -13.39 -2.54 -11.64
CA ILE A 243 -12.17 -3.22 -12.08
C ILE A 243 -10.94 -2.31 -11.94
N GLY A 244 -11.07 -1.04 -12.36
CA GLY A 244 -9.98 -0.07 -12.25
C GLY A 244 -9.58 0.20 -10.81
N LEU A 245 -10.53 0.43 -9.91
CA LEU A 245 -10.23 0.63 -8.49
C LEU A 245 -9.68 -0.64 -7.83
N LEU A 246 -10.22 -1.81 -8.19
CA LEU A 246 -9.68 -3.09 -7.72
C LEU A 246 -8.22 -3.26 -8.15
N ALA A 247 -7.89 -2.98 -9.42
CA ALA A 247 -6.53 -3.04 -9.93
C ALA A 247 -5.59 -2.09 -9.15
N GLY A 248 -6.03 -0.84 -8.90
CA GLY A 248 -5.25 0.11 -8.11
C GLY A 248 -5.02 -0.34 -6.65
N VAL A 249 -6.01 -0.97 -6.02
CA VAL A 249 -5.87 -1.52 -4.67
C VAL A 249 -4.96 -2.75 -4.68
N MET A 250 -5.14 -3.64 -5.67
CA MET A 250 -4.28 -4.84 -5.82
C MET A 250 -2.83 -4.47 -6.09
N GLU A 251 -2.55 -3.35 -6.79
CA GLU A 251 -1.20 -2.84 -7.03
C GLU A 251 -0.41 -2.59 -5.74
N LEU A 252 -1.09 -2.38 -4.60
CA LEU A 252 -0.44 -2.26 -3.29
C LEU A 252 0.22 -3.57 -2.82
N VAL A 253 -0.15 -4.71 -3.40
CA VAL A 253 0.47 -6.01 -3.12
C VAL A 253 1.48 -6.34 -4.23
N PRO A 254 2.79 -6.22 -3.98
CA PRO A 254 3.79 -6.42 -5.01
C PRO A 254 3.74 -7.81 -5.61
N VAL A 255 3.93 -7.91 -6.92
CA VAL A 255 3.99 -9.16 -7.72
C VAL A 255 2.63 -9.86 -7.85
N LEU A 256 1.92 -10.10 -6.77
CA LEU A 256 0.63 -10.83 -6.79
C LEU A 256 -0.53 -9.94 -7.23
N GLY A 257 -0.47 -8.65 -6.92
CA GLY A 257 -1.55 -7.71 -7.18
C GLY A 257 -1.99 -7.65 -8.64
N PRO A 258 -1.10 -7.35 -9.58
CA PRO A 258 -1.44 -7.28 -11.00
C PRO A 258 -1.99 -8.60 -11.56
N ILE A 259 -1.49 -9.74 -11.10
CA ILE A 259 -1.95 -11.07 -11.53
C ILE A 259 -3.39 -11.31 -11.05
N ILE A 260 -3.65 -11.08 -9.77
CA ILE A 260 -4.98 -11.27 -9.18
C ILE A 260 -5.97 -10.26 -9.77
N GLY A 261 -5.52 -9.00 -9.98
CA GLY A 261 -6.33 -7.95 -10.56
C GLY A 261 -6.76 -8.19 -12.01
N ALA A 262 -6.02 -9.01 -12.78
CA ALA A 262 -6.35 -9.36 -14.14
C ALA A 262 -7.44 -10.45 -14.25
N ILE A 263 -7.67 -11.24 -13.21
CA ILE A 263 -8.61 -12.37 -13.25
C ILE A 263 -10.06 -11.92 -13.49
N PRO A 264 -10.64 -10.98 -12.73
CA PRO A 264 -12.04 -10.57 -12.93
C PRO A 264 -12.32 -10.02 -14.35
N PRO A 265 -11.54 -9.10 -14.91
CA PRO A 265 -11.82 -8.60 -16.25
C PRO A 265 -11.59 -9.64 -17.34
N ALA A 266 -10.66 -10.58 -17.18
CA ALA A 266 -10.48 -11.67 -18.13
C ALA A 266 -11.71 -12.61 -18.15
N LEU A 267 -12.30 -12.91 -16.99
CA LEU A 267 -13.53 -13.70 -16.90
C LEU A 267 -14.73 -12.96 -17.50
N LEU A 268 -14.87 -11.66 -17.23
CA LEU A 268 -15.94 -10.85 -17.83
C LEU A 268 -15.79 -10.74 -19.36
N GLY A 269 -14.55 -10.64 -19.85
CA GLY A 269 -14.25 -10.67 -21.28
C GLY A 269 -14.60 -12.02 -21.92
N LEU A 270 -14.37 -13.15 -21.21
CA LEU A 270 -14.73 -14.49 -21.66
C LEU A 270 -16.24 -14.63 -21.89
N LEU A 271 -17.07 -14.05 -21.03
CA LEU A 271 -18.54 -14.06 -21.18
C LEU A 271 -19.02 -13.32 -22.42
N GLN A 272 -18.27 -12.31 -22.88
CA GLN A 272 -18.61 -11.63 -24.14
C GLN A 272 -18.16 -12.46 -25.35
N SER A 273 -16.88 -12.85 -25.37
CA SER A 273 -16.31 -13.76 -26.37
C SER A 273 -14.87 -14.14 -26.00
N SER A 274 -14.38 -15.27 -26.54
CA SER A 274 -12.97 -15.65 -26.43
C SER A 274 -12.02 -14.60 -27.01
N HIS A 275 -12.47 -13.84 -28.03
CA HIS A 275 -11.68 -12.76 -28.62
C HIS A 275 -11.51 -11.58 -27.64
N VAL A 276 -12.56 -11.16 -26.96
CA VAL A 276 -12.50 -10.09 -25.96
C VAL A 276 -11.66 -10.50 -24.76
N MET A 277 -11.78 -11.74 -24.29
CA MET A 277 -10.87 -12.27 -23.26
C MET A 277 -9.40 -12.16 -23.69
N ALA A 278 -9.06 -12.56 -24.91
CA ALA A 278 -7.71 -12.45 -25.44
C ALA A 278 -7.24 -10.98 -25.50
N GLN A 279 -8.10 -10.04 -25.88
CA GLN A 279 -7.79 -8.60 -25.86
C GLN A 279 -7.49 -8.11 -24.44
N VAL A 280 -8.28 -8.51 -23.45
CA VAL A 280 -8.05 -8.16 -22.02
C VAL A 280 -6.71 -8.72 -21.55
N ILE A 281 -6.41 -9.97 -21.85
CA ILE A 281 -5.12 -10.58 -21.47
C ILE A 281 -3.94 -9.84 -22.11
N VAL A 282 -4.03 -9.54 -23.40
CA VAL A 282 -3.00 -8.78 -24.13
C VAL A 282 -2.84 -7.39 -23.54
N PHE A 283 -3.95 -6.70 -23.23
CA PHE A 283 -3.93 -5.41 -22.54
C PHE A 283 -3.17 -5.48 -21.21
N TYR A 284 -3.48 -6.44 -20.34
CA TYR A 284 -2.80 -6.60 -19.06
C TYR A 284 -1.30 -6.94 -19.23
N ILE A 285 -0.95 -7.76 -20.21
CA ILE A 285 0.47 -8.05 -20.53
C ILE A 285 1.20 -6.76 -20.92
N ILE A 286 0.61 -5.95 -21.81
CA ILE A 286 1.20 -4.69 -22.25
C ILE A 286 1.36 -3.73 -21.06
N VAL A 287 0.29 -3.54 -20.28
CA VAL A 287 0.31 -2.66 -19.11
C VAL A 287 1.36 -3.12 -18.09
N GLN A 288 1.45 -4.42 -17.83
CA GLN A 288 2.46 -5.00 -16.94
C GLN A 288 3.90 -4.78 -17.44
N GLN A 289 4.13 -4.89 -18.74
CA GLN A 289 5.44 -4.62 -19.34
C GLN A 289 5.79 -3.12 -19.23
N LEU A 290 4.82 -2.24 -19.48
CA LEU A 290 5.00 -0.80 -19.32
C LEU A 290 5.27 -0.43 -17.84
N ASP A 291 4.53 -1.04 -16.92
CA ASP A 291 4.74 -0.82 -15.49
C ASP A 291 6.15 -1.24 -15.06
N SER A 292 6.51 -2.49 -15.32
CA SER A 292 7.78 -3.05 -14.87
C SER A 292 9.02 -2.38 -15.47
N HIS A 293 8.95 -1.94 -16.73
CA HIS A 293 10.12 -1.41 -17.46
C HIS A 293 10.18 0.10 -17.56
N LEU A 294 9.05 0.80 -17.48
CA LEU A 294 8.99 2.25 -17.67
C LEU A 294 8.46 2.99 -16.46
N ILE A 295 7.32 2.56 -15.89
CA ILE A 295 6.61 3.32 -14.87
C ILE A 295 7.30 3.15 -13.51
N MET A 296 7.46 1.91 -13.08
CA MET A 296 8.07 1.58 -11.79
C MET A 296 9.48 2.18 -11.63
N PRO A 297 10.41 2.08 -12.59
CA PRO A 297 11.72 2.72 -12.48
C PRO A 297 11.67 4.26 -12.42
N LYS A 298 10.70 4.88 -13.10
CA LYS A 298 10.52 6.34 -13.06
C LYS A 298 9.90 6.82 -11.77
N VAL A 299 8.93 6.08 -11.23
CA VAL A 299 8.17 6.46 -10.04
C VAL A 299 8.92 6.11 -8.76
N MET A 300 9.45 4.89 -8.66
CA MET A 300 10.17 4.40 -7.48
C MET A 300 11.67 4.75 -7.50
N GLY A 301 12.26 4.94 -8.69
CA GLY A 301 13.69 5.17 -8.83
C GLY A 301 14.52 4.02 -8.24
N HIS A 302 15.69 4.37 -7.69
CA HIS A 302 16.62 3.39 -7.08
C HIS A 302 16.42 3.26 -5.56
N VAL A 303 15.23 3.57 -5.06
CA VAL A 303 14.95 3.63 -3.61
C VAL A 303 14.96 2.25 -2.97
N ILE A 304 14.52 1.22 -3.71
CA ILE A 304 14.43 -0.14 -3.21
C ILE A 304 15.44 -1.02 -3.95
N LYS A 305 16.50 -1.42 -3.24
CA LYS A 305 17.52 -2.35 -3.76
C LYS A 305 17.35 -3.75 -3.15
N VAL A 306 16.12 -4.18 -2.91
CA VAL A 306 15.81 -5.51 -2.36
C VAL A 306 15.76 -6.52 -3.50
N HIS A 307 16.38 -7.69 -3.28
CA HIS A 307 16.37 -8.76 -4.27
C HIS A 307 14.94 -9.29 -4.49
N PRO A 308 14.49 -9.57 -5.72
CA PRO A 308 13.13 -10.03 -6.00
C PRO A 308 12.70 -11.26 -5.18
N VAL A 309 13.59 -12.22 -4.98
CA VAL A 309 13.31 -13.41 -4.14
C VAL A 309 12.98 -13.02 -2.69
N ALA A 310 13.67 -12.00 -2.13
CA ALA A 310 13.38 -11.52 -0.79
C ALA A 310 12.02 -10.82 -0.72
N ILE A 311 11.62 -10.10 -1.79
CA ILE A 311 10.28 -9.50 -1.88
C ILE A 311 9.22 -10.60 -1.86
N ILE A 312 9.36 -11.63 -2.70
CA ILE A 312 8.41 -12.76 -2.74
C ILE A 312 8.34 -13.45 -1.37
N ALA A 313 9.48 -13.75 -0.76
CA ALA A 313 9.52 -14.36 0.58
C ALA A 313 8.85 -13.47 1.62
N GLY A 314 9.13 -12.17 1.61
CA GLY A 314 8.51 -11.19 2.51
C GLY A 314 7.00 -11.08 2.34
N VAL A 315 6.51 -11.08 1.09
CA VAL A 315 5.08 -11.07 0.78
C VAL A 315 4.39 -12.35 1.29
N LEU A 316 5.01 -13.52 1.09
CA LEU A 316 4.46 -14.79 1.60
C LEU A 316 4.44 -14.84 3.13
N ILE A 317 5.52 -14.43 3.79
CA ILE A 317 5.62 -14.36 5.25
C ILE A 317 4.61 -13.33 5.78
N GLY A 318 4.58 -12.12 5.20
CA GLY A 318 3.64 -11.08 5.58
C GLY A 318 2.20 -11.51 5.42
N GLY A 319 1.89 -12.20 4.30
CA GLY A 319 0.58 -12.76 4.03
C GLY A 319 0.14 -13.80 5.06
N HIS A 320 1.05 -14.67 5.49
CA HIS A 320 0.78 -15.66 6.52
C HIS A 320 0.55 -15.03 7.90
N LEU A 321 1.33 -14.01 8.26
CA LEU A 321 1.27 -13.40 9.59
C LEU A 321 0.12 -12.39 9.76
N PHE A 322 -0.13 -11.57 8.74
CA PHE A 322 -1.03 -10.41 8.83
C PHE A 322 -2.00 -10.30 7.63
N GLY A 323 -2.13 -11.37 6.83
CA GLY A 323 -3.01 -11.36 5.66
C GLY A 323 -2.60 -10.31 4.61
N ILE A 324 -3.60 -9.71 3.95
CA ILE A 324 -3.38 -8.73 2.88
C ILE A 324 -2.55 -7.53 3.36
N LEU A 325 -2.81 -7.02 4.58
CA LEU A 325 -2.03 -5.92 5.15
C LEU A 325 -0.55 -6.29 5.32
N GLY A 326 -0.27 -7.53 5.73
CA GLY A 326 1.11 -8.03 5.83
C GLY A 326 1.81 -8.09 4.47
N MET A 327 1.11 -8.49 3.41
CA MET A 327 1.65 -8.47 2.05
C MET A 327 1.98 -7.04 1.59
N MET A 328 1.11 -6.07 1.86
CA MET A 328 1.32 -4.66 1.49
C MET A 328 2.52 -4.03 2.18
N ILE A 329 2.73 -4.31 3.46
CA ILE A 329 3.84 -3.74 4.23
C ILE A 329 5.15 -4.53 4.12
N ALA A 330 5.15 -5.68 3.46
CA ALA A 330 6.32 -6.55 3.34
C ALA A 330 7.54 -5.83 2.73
N VAL A 331 7.35 -5.10 1.63
CA VAL A 331 8.46 -4.39 0.97
C VAL A 331 9.03 -3.26 1.82
N PRO A 332 8.23 -2.35 2.42
CA PRO A 332 8.75 -1.35 3.37
C PRO A 332 9.54 -1.98 4.53
N VAL A 333 9.02 -3.05 5.12
CA VAL A 333 9.69 -3.74 6.23
C VAL A 333 11.04 -4.31 5.79
N LEU A 334 11.07 -5.01 4.65
CA LEU A 334 12.33 -5.54 4.10
C LEU A 334 13.35 -4.44 3.79
N ALA A 335 12.89 -3.32 3.23
CA ALA A 335 13.75 -2.20 2.92
C ALA A 335 14.32 -1.54 4.19
N VAL A 336 13.51 -1.38 5.24
CA VAL A 336 13.99 -0.91 6.55
C VAL A 336 15.01 -1.89 7.13
N LEU A 337 14.71 -3.19 7.13
CA LEU A 337 15.62 -4.23 7.61
C LEU A 337 16.95 -4.19 6.85
N GLN A 338 16.91 -4.03 5.53
CA GLN A 338 18.13 -3.92 4.70
C GLN A 338 18.97 -2.70 5.10
N VAL A 339 18.35 -1.54 5.31
CA VAL A 339 19.05 -0.32 5.76
C VAL A 339 19.66 -0.54 7.13
N VAL A 340 18.90 -1.09 8.08
CA VAL A 340 19.40 -1.38 9.44
C VAL A 340 20.58 -2.37 9.42
N ILE A 341 20.42 -3.50 8.70
CA ILE A 341 21.50 -4.50 8.58
C ILE A 341 22.76 -3.88 7.96
N ARG A 342 22.60 -3.09 6.90
CA ARG A 342 23.72 -2.41 6.26
C ARG A 342 24.45 -1.48 7.21
N HIS A 343 23.73 -0.67 7.98
CA HIS A 343 24.31 0.22 8.97
C HIS A 343 24.98 -0.50 10.14
N MET A 344 24.48 -1.70 10.51
CA MET A 344 25.09 -2.54 11.55
C MET A 344 26.36 -3.24 11.04
N TRP A 345 26.32 -3.79 9.81
CA TRP A 345 27.44 -4.59 9.27
C TRP A 345 28.60 -3.75 8.76
N PHE A 346 28.29 -2.58 8.18
CA PHE A 346 29.28 -1.66 7.63
C PHE A 346 29.48 -0.41 8.52
N TYR A 347 29.32 -0.58 9.82
CA TYR A 347 29.44 0.52 10.80
C TYR A 347 30.75 1.31 10.65
N ASP A 348 31.90 0.63 10.46
CA ASP A 348 33.22 1.27 10.32
C ASP A 348 33.34 2.09 9.03
N TYR A 349 32.70 1.67 7.94
CA TYR A 349 32.64 2.42 6.68
C TYR A 349 31.89 3.76 6.85
N TYR A 350 30.75 3.72 7.51
CA TYR A 350 29.96 4.94 7.77
C TYR A 350 30.61 5.86 8.81
N LYS A 351 31.45 5.33 9.69
CA LYS A 351 32.22 6.11 10.68
C LYS A 351 33.30 6.97 10.02
N VAL A 352 33.85 6.54 8.88
CA VAL A 352 34.91 7.28 8.14
C VAL A 352 34.33 8.41 7.28
N ILE A 353 33.10 8.27 6.79
CA ILE A 353 32.42 9.27 5.92
C ILE A 353 31.64 10.31 6.75
N SER A 354 31.45 10.05 8.02
CA SER A 354 30.78 10.95 8.96
C SER A 354 31.76 11.78 9.76
#